data_09dc2a8d2cdf29a13a1269b88dfe2c0d
#
_entry.id   09dc2a8d2cdf29a13a1269b88dfe2c0d
#
_cell.length_a   1.000
_cell.length_b   1.000
_cell.length_c   1.000
_cell.angle_alpha   90.00
_cell.angle_beta   90.00
_cell.angle_gamma   90.00
#
_symmetry.space_group_name_H-M   'P 1'
#
loop_
_entity.id
_entity.type
_entity.pdbx_description
1 polymer ?
#
loop_
_entity_poly.entity_id
_entity_poly.type
_entity_poly.pdbx_seq_one_letter_code
_entity_poly.pdbx_strand_id
1 'polypeptide(L)'
;MQNGRFPFEMVDGVPVVAAPEEIDITNAPELRSALLEAAAAANGHGTVVADLSRTKFCDSSGLHALLAAHKRATAAGGDVLLVISGNAVLRVFTITGVDRIIPNFTSLEEALAQTSANGSNGSNGYRRADGGPERQPSASGVGEGAS
;
A
#
# COMPACT_ATOMS: atom_id res chain seq x y z
N MET A 1 -16.08 0.56 -18.83
CA MET A 1 -16.11 0.88 -18.36
C MET A 1 -15.79 1.22 -17.55
N GLN A 2 -15.82 1.38 -17.34
CA GLN A 2 -15.52 1.85 -16.64
C GLN A 2 -15.39 1.71 -15.64
N ASN A 3 -15.15 1.43 -15.29
CA ASN A 3 -14.79 1.29 -14.23
C ASN A 3 -14.62 2.42 -13.47
N GLY A 4 -14.95 3.34 -13.58
CA GLY A 4 -14.76 4.55 -12.90
C GLY A 4 -15.14 4.64 -11.46
N ARG A 5 -15.51 3.56 -10.85
CA ARG A 5 -15.86 3.60 -9.47
C ARG A 5 -14.72 4.01 -8.57
N PHE A 6 -13.50 3.63 -8.94
CA PHE A 6 -12.33 4.00 -8.17
C PHE A 6 -11.29 4.52 -9.13
N PRO A 7 -11.49 5.72 -9.65
CA PRO A 7 -10.48 6.29 -10.54
C PRO A 7 -9.22 6.60 -9.76
N PHE A 8 -8.10 6.65 -10.46
CA PHE A 8 -6.88 7.04 -9.79
C PHE A 8 -6.41 8.38 -10.32
N GLU A 9 -5.64 9.05 -9.50
CA GLU A 9 -5.08 10.35 -9.81
C GLU A 9 -3.57 10.23 -9.74
N MET A 10 -2.85 10.79 -10.70
CA MET A 10 -1.39 10.76 -10.66
C MET A 10 -0.90 11.90 -9.78
N VAL A 11 -0.13 11.56 -8.76
CA VAL A 11 0.46 12.55 -7.87
C VAL A 11 1.95 12.29 -7.83
N ASP A 12 2.73 13.22 -8.32
CA ASP A 12 4.19 13.08 -8.40
C ASP A 12 4.60 11.81 -9.14
N GLY A 13 3.85 11.46 -10.17
CA GLY A 13 4.15 10.30 -10.98
C GLY A 13 3.67 8.98 -10.41
N VAL A 14 2.96 9.01 -9.29
CA VAL A 14 2.48 7.81 -8.64
C VAL A 14 0.95 7.80 -8.67
N PRO A 15 0.33 6.73 -9.14
CA PRO A 15 -1.13 6.66 -9.12
C PRO A 15 -1.64 6.48 -7.70
N VAL A 16 -2.66 7.23 -7.35
CA VAL A 16 -3.28 7.20 -6.04
C VAL A 16 -4.75 6.87 -6.23
N VAL A 17 -5.18 5.77 -5.63
CA VAL A 17 -6.58 5.34 -5.68
C VAL A 17 -7.22 5.68 -4.34
N ALA A 18 -8.25 6.53 -4.36
CA ALA A 18 -8.94 6.90 -3.13
C ALA A 18 -9.96 5.83 -2.80
N ALA A 19 -9.85 5.23 -1.64
CA ALA A 19 -10.79 4.21 -1.20
C ALA A 19 -12.03 4.88 -0.62
N PRO A 20 -13.17 4.19 -0.64
CA PRO A 20 -14.42 4.77 -0.13
C PRO A 20 -14.45 4.77 1.38
N GLU A 21 -15.47 5.38 1.96
CA GLU A 21 -15.63 5.41 3.40
C GLU A 21 -15.79 4.00 3.98
N GLU A 22 -16.44 3.11 3.23
CA GLU A 22 -16.64 1.74 3.68
C GLU A 22 -16.15 0.78 2.61
N ILE A 23 -15.33 -0.16 3.01
CA ILE A 23 -14.86 -1.21 2.10
C ILE A 23 -15.46 -2.52 2.59
N ASP A 24 -16.26 -3.14 1.74
CA ASP A 24 -16.92 -4.40 2.11
C ASP A 24 -17.02 -5.29 0.87
N ILE A 25 -17.74 -6.39 1.01
CA ILE A 25 -17.82 -7.38 -0.06
C ILE A 25 -18.43 -6.81 -1.34
N THR A 26 -19.22 -5.73 -1.24
CA THR A 26 -19.87 -5.18 -2.43
C THR A 26 -18.91 -4.38 -3.29
N ASN A 27 -17.82 -3.84 -2.71
CA ASN A 27 -16.90 -3.03 -3.49
C ASN A 27 -15.44 -3.50 -3.42
N ALA A 28 -15.13 -4.46 -2.58
CA ALA A 28 -13.75 -4.92 -2.44
C ALA A 28 -13.15 -5.45 -3.76
N PRO A 29 -13.89 -6.25 -4.56
CA PRO A 29 -13.31 -6.71 -5.82
C PRO A 29 -12.98 -5.58 -6.77
N GLU A 30 -13.81 -4.54 -6.77
CA GLU A 30 -13.57 -3.39 -7.64
C GLU A 30 -12.38 -2.58 -7.17
N LEU A 31 -12.22 -2.46 -5.87
CA LEU A 31 -11.06 -1.77 -5.33
C LEU A 31 -9.78 -2.52 -5.69
N ARG A 32 -9.79 -3.84 -5.59
CA ARG A 32 -8.64 -4.64 -5.96
C ARG A 32 -8.30 -4.42 -7.45
N SER A 33 -9.31 -4.47 -8.31
CA SER A 33 -9.09 -4.25 -9.73
C SER A 33 -8.54 -2.87 -10.02
N ALA A 34 -9.08 -1.87 -9.32
CA ALA A 34 -8.62 -0.49 -9.52
C ALA A 34 -7.16 -0.33 -9.13
N LEU A 35 -6.75 -0.96 -8.02
CA LEU A 35 -5.36 -0.89 -7.60
C LEU A 35 -4.44 -1.57 -8.61
N LEU A 36 -4.85 -2.71 -9.13
CA LEU A 36 -4.03 -3.41 -10.09
C LEU A 36 -3.96 -2.68 -11.42
N GLU A 37 -5.06 -2.08 -11.85
CA GLU A 37 -5.05 -1.27 -13.07
C GLU A 37 -4.17 -0.05 -12.92
N ALA A 38 -4.25 0.60 -11.76
CA ALA A 38 -3.42 1.78 -11.51
C ALA A 38 -1.95 1.41 -11.47
N ALA A 39 -1.63 0.28 -10.82
CA ALA A 39 -0.25 -0.16 -10.76
C ALA A 39 0.29 -0.46 -12.15
N ALA A 40 -0.53 -1.06 -13.01
CA ALA A 40 -0.12 -1.36 -14.37
C ALA A 40 0.08 -0.10 -15.20
N ALA A 41 -0.65 0.96 -14.86
CA ALA A 41 -0.52 2.23 -15.57
C ALA A 41 0.62 3.08 -15.04
N ALA A 42 1.21 2.71 -13.93
CA ALA A 42 2.28 3.50 -13.33
C ALA A 42 3.54 3.44 -14.17
N ASN A 43 4.25 4.54 -14.19
CA ASN A 43 5.52 4.57 -14.86
C ASN A 43 6.55 3.98 -13.92
N GLY A 44 7.46 3.20 -14.44
CA GLY A 44 8.54 2.68 -13.64
C GLY A 44 8.19 1.40 -12.94
N HIS A 45 8.08 1.42 -11.63
CA HIS A 45 8.02 0.18 -10.86
C HIS A 45 6.65 -0.40 -10.58
N GLY A 46 5.60 0.25 -11.01
CA GLY A 46 4.26 -0.28 -10.75
C GLY A 46 3.78 -0.08 -9.34
N THR A 47 4.25 0.96 -8.67
CA THR A 47 3.80 1.28 -7.31
C THR A 47 2.51 2.09 -7.36
N VAL A 48 1.56 1.74 -6.51
CA VAL A 48 0.30 2.46 -6.40
C VAL A 48 0.02 2.73 -4.93
N VAL A 49 -0.60 3.88 -4.65
CA VAL A 49 -1.00 4.23 -3.29
C VAL A 49 -2.50 4.00 -3.16
N ALA A 50 -2.88 3.25 -2.14
CA ALA A 50 -4.28 3.10 -1.77
C ALA A 50 -4.53 4.08 -0.63
N ASP A 51 -5.29 5.13 -0.92
CA ASP A 51 -5.52 6.19 0.05
C ASP A 51 -6.79 5.88 0.83
N LEU A 52 -6.61 5.41 2.06
CA LEU A 52 -7.70 5.07 2.94
C LEU A 52 -7.93 6.17 4.00
N SER A 53 -7.48 7.39 3.71
CA SER A 53 -7.59 8.45 4.71
C SER A 53 -9.04 8.79 5.05
N ARG A 54 -9.98 8.52 4.14
CA ARG A 54 -11.40 8.76 4.38
C ARG A 54 -12.14 7.51 4.81
N THR A 55 -11.45 6.37 4.82
CA THR A 55 -12.10 5.10 5.10
C THR A 55 -12.35 4.95 6.59
N LYS A 56 -13.56 4.58 6.94
CA LYS A 56 -13.98 4.41 8.33
C LYS A 56 -14.26 2.96 8.67
N PHE A 57 -14.42 2.11 7.69
CA PHE A 57 -14.74 0.73 7.90
C PHE A 57 -14.14 -0.13 6.79
N CYS A 58 -13.58 -1.26 7.17
CA CYS A 58 -13.03 -2.20 6.20
C CYS A 58 -13.22 -3.60 6.78
N ASP A 59 -13.99 -4.42 6.09
CA ASP A 59 -14.22 -5.79 6.57
C ASP A 59 -13.17 -6.74 5.99
N SER A 60 -13.34 -8.03 6.25
CA SER A 60 -12.35 -9.02 5.81
C SER A 60 -12.24 -9.08 4.28
N SER A 61 -13.34 -8.80 3.57
CA SER A 61 -13.27 -8.75 2.11
C SER A 61 -12.33 -7.66 1.64
N GLY A 62 -12.39 -6.50 2.30
CA GLY A 62 -11.49 -5.40 1.98
C GLY A 62 -10.05 -5.73 2.29
N LEU A 63 -9.81 -6.36 3.44
CA LEU A 63 -8.45 -6.76 3.78
C LEU A 63 -7.88 -7.73 2.76
N HIS A 64 -8.70 -8.71 2.35
CA HIS A 64 -8.24 -9.67 1.35
C HIS A 64 -7.97 -9.00 0.01
N ALA A 65 -8.78 -8.03 -0.37
CA ALA A 65 -8.57 -7.31 -1.61
C ALA A 65 -7.26 -6.55 -1.61
N LEU A 66 -6.96 -5.88 -0.49
CA LEU A 66 -5.71 -5.15 -0.36
C LEU A 66 -4.50 -6.09 -0.36
N LEU A 67 -4.61 -7.20 0.36
CA LEU A 67 -3.53 -8.17 0.38
C LEU A 67 -3.31 -8.79 -1.00
N ALA A 68 -4.38 -9.10 -1.72
CA ALA A 68 -4.26 -9.68 -3.04
C ALA A 68 -3.61 -8.69 -4.01
N ALA A 69 -4.01 -7.42 -3.92
CA ALA A 69 -3.41 -6.40 -4.78
C ALA A 69 -1.93 -6.24 -4.47
N HIS A 70 -1.59 -6.21 -3.19
CA HIS A 70 -0.20 -6.08 -2.77
C HIS A 70 0.64 -7.26 -3.28
N LYS A 71 0.11 -8.47 -3.12
CA LYS A 71 0.82 -9.65 -3.55
C LYS A 71 1.07 -9.64 -5.06
N ARG A 72 0.05 -9.26 -5.83
CA ARG A 72 0.20 -9.21 -7.28
C ARG A 72 1.17 -8.11 -7.71
N ALA A 73 1.09 -6.96 -7.09
CA ALA A 73 1.96 -5.86 -7.43
C ALA A 73 3.41 -6.19 -7.12
N THR A 74 3.67 -6.77 -5.95
CA THR A 74 5.05 -7.09 -5.58
C THR A 74 5.61 -8.20 -6.45
N ALA A 75 4.77 -9.15 -6.85
CA ALA A 75 5.23 -10.21 -7.76
C ALA A 75 5.65 -9.64 -9.11
N ALA A 76 5.09 -8.51 -9.50
CA ALA A 76 5.43 -7.87 -10.77
C ALA A 76 6.50 -6.78 -10.59
N GLY A 77 7.09 -6.67 -9.42
CA GLY A 77 8.15 -5.70 -9.18
C GLY A 77 7.69 -4.36 -8.65
N GLY A 78 6.39 -4.22 -8.40
CA GLY A 78 5.83 -2.97 -7.88
C GLY A 78 5.53 -3.05 -6.40
N ASP A 79 4.58 -2.25 -5.96
CA ASP A 79 4.21 -2.23 -4.56
C ASP A 79 2.84 -1.57 -4.40
N VAL A 80 2.20 -1.85 -3.28
CA VAL A 80 0.99 -1.16 -2.85
C VAL A 80 1.32 -0.51 -1.52
N LEU A 81 1.11 0.79 -1.43
CA LEU A 81 1.33 1.53 -0.20
C LEU A 81 -0.01 2.03 0.31
N LEU A 82 -0.21 1.97 1.61
CA LEU A 82 -1.48 2.39 2.21
C LEU A 82 -1.31 3.73 2.93
N VAL A 83 -2.32 4.58 2.82
CA VAL A 83 -2.41 5.78 3.64
C VAL A 83 -3.61 5.57 4.56
N ILE A 84 -3.38 5.52 5.86
CA ILE A 84 -4.42 5.26 6.84
C ILE A 84 -4.35 6.34 7.91
N SER A 85 -5.40 7.15 8.01
CA SER A 85 -5.44 8.16 9.06
C SER A 85 -6.46 7.85 10.13
N GLY A 86 -7.40 6.95 9.88
CA GLY A 86 -8.43 6.63 10.86
C GLY A 86 -7.98 5.58 11.83
N ASN A 87 -8.22 5.83 13.12
CA ASN A 87 -7.79 4.90 14.15
C ASN A 87 -8.51 3.57 14.10
N ALA A 88 -9.80 3.57 13.74
CA ALA A 88 -10.56 2.34 13.70
C ALA A 88 -10.05 1.40 12.61
N VAL A 89 -9.74 1.95 11.44
CA VAL A 89 -9.22 1.14 10.36
C VAL A 89 -7.82 0.65 10.68
N LEU A 90 -7.00 1.53 11.23
CA LEU A 90 -5.64 1.13 11.59
C LEU A 90 -5.66 0.00 12.61
N ARG A 91 -6.60 0.05 13.57
CA ARG A 91 -6.72 -1.00 14.57
C ARG A 91 -7.02 -2.35 13.92
N VAL A 92 -7.92 -2.37 12.94
CA VAL A 92 -8.25 -3.60 12.23
C VAL A 92 -7.01 -4.14 11.52
N PHE A 93 -6.26 -3.26 10.89
CA PHE A 93 -5.05 -3.67 10.18
C PHE A 93 -3.99 -4.18 11.14
N THR A 94 -3.88 -3.56 12.30
CA THR A 94 -2.91 -3.98 13.32
C THR A 94 -3.27 -5.34 13.90
N ILE A 95 -4.55 -5.52 14.23
CA ILE A 95 -5.01 -6.77 14.82
C ILE A 95 -4.84 -7.93 13.84
N THR A 96 -5.11 -7.70 12.58
CA THR A 96 -5.02 -8.74 11.56
C THR A 96 -3.60 -8.95 11.04
N GLY A 97 -2.69 -8.05 11.36
CA GLY A 97 -1.32 -8.16 10.89
C GLY A 97 -1.08 -7.60 9.50
N VAL A 98 -2.10 -7.04 8.86
CA VAL A 98 -1.96 -6.48 7.52
C VAL A 98 -0.97 -5.33 7.50
N ASP A 99 -0.93 -4.55 8.59
CA ASP A 99 -0.02 -3.41 8.67
C ASP A 99 1.45 -3.83 8.64
N ARG A 100 1.74 -5.09 8.89
CA ARG A 100 3.12 -5.58 8.81
C ARG A 100 3.44 -6.13 7.42
N ILE A 101 2.44 -6.38 6.63
CA ILE A 101 2.62 -6.96 5.29
C ILE A 101 2.67 -5.87 4.25
N ILE A 102 1.77 -4.90 4.36
CA ILE A 102 1.66 -3.82 3.38
C ILE A 102 2.20 -2.54 4.01
N PRO A 103 3.17 -1.88 3.40
CA PRO A 103 3.68 -0.62 3.94
C PRO A 103 2.55 0.40 4.10
N ASN A 104 2.54 1.10 5.21
CA ASN A 104 1.45 2.03 5.49
C ASN A 104 2.00 3.30 6.12
N PHE A 105 1.28 4.39 5.88
CA PHE A 105 1.71 5.72 6.27
C PHE A 105 0.51 6.49 6.75
N THR A 106 0.74 7.54 7.53
CA THR A 106 -0.36 8.32 8.07
C THR A 106 -0.80 9.43 7.14
N SER A 107 0.00 9.75 6.14
CA SER A 107 -0.36 10.79 5.18
C SER A 107 0.12 10.42 3.79
N LEU A 108 -0.51 11.03 2.79
CA LEU A 108 -0.11 10.82 1.42
C LEU A 108 1.31 11.33 1.19
N GLU A 109 1.66 12.44 1.83
CA GLU A 109 3.01 12.99 1.70
C GLU A 109 4.06 11.98 2.13
N GLU A 110 3.83 11.29 3.23
CA GLU A 110 4.78 10.30 3.70
C GLU A 110 4.90 9.14 2.72
N ALA A 111 3.77 8.69 2.19
CA ALA A 111 3.79 7.60 1.24
C ALA A 111 4.54 7.99 -0.02
N LEU A 112 4.31 9.19 -0.52
CA LEU A 112 4.99 9.66 -1.72
C LEU A 112 6.47 9.88 -1.49
N ALA A 113 6.85 10.33 -0.31
CA ALA A 113 8.26 10.49 0.02
C ALA A 113 8.96 9.14 0.01
N GLN A 114 8.26 8.11 0.45
CA GLN A 114 8.81 6.77 0.45
C GLN A 114 9.04 6.26 -0.97
N THR A 115 8.12 6.55 -1.89
CA THR A 115 8.28 6.13 -3.27
C THR A 115 9.46 6.84 -3.91
N SER A 116 9.65 8.12 -3.63
CA SER A 116 10.78 8.87 -4.17
C SER A 116 12.09 8.29 -3.66
N ALA A 117 12.16 8.00 -2.37
CA ALA A 117 13.36 7.45 -1.79
C ALA A 117 13.65 6.06 -2.35
N ASN A 118 12.61 5.25 -2.49
CA ASN A 118 12.79 3.91 -3.02
C ASN A 118 13.05 3.90 -4.49
N GLY A 119 12.61 4.92 -5.19
CA GLY A 119 12.84 5.00 -6.61
C GLY A 119 14.31 5.02 -6.96
N SER A 120 15.14 5.45 -6.06
CA SER A 120 16.56 5.50 -6.34
C SER A 120 17.26 4.19 -6.03
N ASN A 121 16.75 3.39 -5.12
CA ASN A 121 17.39 2.12 -4.85
C ASN A 121 16.42 0.97 -4.76
N GLY A 122 15.17 1.23 -4.74
CA GLY A 122 14.18 0.19 -4.89
C GLY A 122 14.08 -0.84 -3.82
N SER A 123 14.58 -0.66 -2.70
CA SER A 123 14.51 -1.72 -1.76
C SER A 123 13.99 -1.33 -0.44
N ASN A 124 13.69 -2.17 0.28
CA ASN A 124 13.29 -2.11 1.54
C ASN A 124 12.57 -1.06 2.03
N GLY A 125 11.80 -0.66 1.51
CA GLY A 125 11.01 0.32 1.94
C GLY A 125 10.35 0.12 3.18
N TYR A 126 10.22 -0.93 3.71
CA TYR A 126 9.51 -0.88 4.85
C TYR A 126 10.16 -1.33 5.98
N ARG A 127 10.81 -0.95 6.18
CA ARG A 127 11.28 -1.11 7.31
C ARG A 127 10.88 -0.15 8.13
N ARG A 128 10.31 0.29 8.13
CA ARG A 128 9.85 0.96 8.85
C ARG A 128 9.56 1.38 9.63
N ALA A 129 9.39 1.52 9.71
CA ALA A 129 9.10 1.98 10.38
C ALA A 129 8.93 1.80 11.46
N ASP A 130 9.05 1.39 11.73
CA ASP A 130 8.87 1.33 12.74
C ASP A 130 9.29 0.95 13.45
N GLY A 131 9.70 0.71 13.33
CA GLY A 131 10.08 0.41 13.96
C GLY A 131 10.67 -0.32 14.12
N GLY A 132 11.21 -0.58 13.82
CA GLY A 132 11.74 -1.25 13.94
C GLY A 132 12.63 -1.78 13.85
N PRO A 133 13.18 -2.07 13.95
CA PRO A 133 14.02 -2.66 13.74
C PRO A 133 14.64 -3.34 13.56
N GLU A 134 14.76 -3.67 13.20
CA GLU A 134 15.03 -4.31 12.94
C GLU A 134 15.80 -4.60 12.63
N ARG A 135 16.31 -4.89 12.48
CA ARG A 135 16.62 -5.30 12.09
C ARG A 135 17.41 -5.23 11.57
N GLN A 136 17.67 -5.25 11.21
CA GLN A 136 17.88 -5.29 10.69
C GLN A 136 18.47 -5.30 10.14
N PRO A 137 19.17 -5.63 10.11
CA PRO A 137 19.40 -5.75 9.64
C PRO A 137 19.93 -5.84 9.01
N SER A 138 20.37 -6.24 9.03
CA SER A 138 20.31 -6.39 8.71
C SER A 138 20.63 -6.39 8.15
N ALA A 139 21.32 -6.78 8.27
CA ALA A 139 21.06 -6.86 7.99
C ALA A 139 21.33 -6.84 7.44
N SER A 140 22.00 -7.28 7.46
CA SER A 140 21.68 -7.31 7.21
C SER A 140 21.77 -7.29 6.79
N GLY A 141 22.64 -7.70 6.83
CA GLY A 141 22.04 -7.83 6.73
C GLY A 141 22.37 -7.81 6.38
N VAL A 142 22.93 -8.32 6.48
CA VAL A 142 22.57 -8.36 6.50
C VAL A 142 22.58 -8.29 6.24
N GLY A 143 23.45 -8.61 6.31
CA GLY A 143 22.80 -8.66 6.41
C GLY A 143 23.00 -8.54 6.14
N GLU A 144 23.36 -8.98 6.18
CA GLU A 144 22.87 -8.87 6.23
C GLU A 144 22.71 -8.58 6.05
N GLY A 145 23.82 -8.90 6.08
CA GLY A 145 23.08 -8.73 6.16
C GLY A 145 23.08 -8.41 5.93
N ALA A 146 23.55 -8.77 6.10
CA ALA A 146 22.97 -8.49 6.24
C ALA A 146 22.70 -8.22 6.17
N SER A 147 23.26 -8.63 6.30
CA SER A 147 22.45 -8.43 6.57
C SER A 147 22.08 -8.23 6.37
#